data_b9e9ee4f435f26330d5a906f7fc1976e
#
_entry.id   b9e9ee4f435f26330d5a906f7fc1976e
#
_cell.length_a   1.000
_cell.length_b   1.000
_cell.length_c   1.000
_cell.angle_alpha   90.00
_cell.angle_beta   90.00
_cell.angle_gamma   90.00
#
_symmetry.space_group_name_H-M   'P 1'
#
loop_
_entity.id
_entity.type
_entity.pdbx_description
1 polymer ?
#
loop_
_entity_poly.entity_id
_entity_poly.type
_entity_poly.pdbx_seq_one_letter_code
_entity_poly.pdbx_strand_id
1 'polypeptide(L)'
;MAEFIRIDNLDRPELAIYSNQNEAQLRHYYEPEEGIFIAESPNVIARALDAGYEPISFLAEPSQAEGPAAEDIARCGDIPVYIGSNELLSKITGFKLARGALCAMRRRPLPVIEVLLQGAHRIVILEDVVNPTNVGALFRSAAALSMDAILLTPDCADPLYRRADRVSMGTVFQIPWTYFDSPWHVERRETEDDVEKRKAEESRLWIWPDQAMNFLHAHGFKTVAMALRNNSVDIDDKILRAEDRLAVVMGTEGEGLTPRTIEMCDYCVTIPMKNGVDSLNVAAAGAIAFWELGPRGKSVV
;
A
#
# COMPACT_ATOMS: atom_id res chain seq x y z
N MET A 1 27.04 -9.84 -13.63
CA MET A 1 26.12 -11.01 -13.81
C MET A 1 25.73 -11.50 -12.44
N ALA A 2 24.46 -11.82 -12.24
CA ALA A 2 23.97 -12.29 -10.95
C ALA A 2 24.79 -13.47 -10.42
N GLU A 3 25.13 -13.45 -9.14
CA GLU A 3 25.89 -14.53 -8.49
C GLU A 3 24.91 -15.58 -7.94
N PHE A 4 24.87 -16.77 -8.54
CA PHE A 4 24.00 -17.86 -8.12
C PHE A 4 24.64 -18.66 -6.99
N ILE A 5 23.99 -18.66 -5.80
CA ILE A 5 24.47 -19.30 -4.58
C ILE A 5 23.47 -20.39 -4.18
N ARG A 6 23.89 -21.66 -4.21
CA ARG A 6 23.03 -22.76 -3.69
C ARG A 6 23.02 -22.76 -2.17
N ILE A 7 21.82 -22.93 -1.62
CA ILE A 7 21.59 -23.01 -0.16
C ILE A 7 20.88 -24.31 0.20
N ASP A 8 21.27 -24.88 1.34
CA ASP A 8 20.70 -26.11 1.92
C ASP A 8 20.05 -25.85 3.31
N ASN A 9 20.31 -24.71 3.92
CA ASN A 9 19.72 -24.24 5.16
C ASN A 9 19.47 -22.73 5.14
N LEU A 10 18.71 -22.23 6.13
CA LEU A 10 18.33 -20.82 6.26
C LEU A 10 19.15 -20.10 7.37
N ASP A 11 20.10 -20.77 7.98
CA ASP A 11 20.86 -20.26 9.14
C ASP A 11 21.97 -19.26 8.75
N ARG A 12 22.08 -18.95 7.46
CA ARG A 12 23.05 -17.98 6.93
C ARG A 12 22.60 -16.56 7.30
N PRO A 13 23.51 -15.70 7.83
CA PRO A 13 23.16 -14.32 8.21
C PRO A 13 22.51 -13.52 7.07
N GLU A 14 22.94 -13.73 5.81
CA GLU A 14 22.45 -13.03 4.64
C GLU A 14 20.98 -13.38 4.31
N LEU A 15 20.49 -14.52 4.82
CA LEU A 15 19.10 -14.96 4.64
C LEU A 15 18.19 -14.54 5.79
N ALA A 16 18.71 -13.93 6.85
CA ALA A 16 17.93 -13.49 8.00
C ALA A 16 16.79 -12.54 7.61
N ILE A 17 17.00 -11.71 6.60
CA ILE A 17 15.98 -10.80 6.05
C ILE A 17 14.73 -11.53 5.51
N TYR A 18 14.88 -12.78 5.09
CA TYR A 18 13.77 -13.60 4.59
C TYR A 18 13.11 -14.46 5.66
N SER A 19 13.85 -14.88 6.69
CA SER A 19 13.41 -15.92 7.63
C SER A 19 13.24 -15.46 9.07
N ASN A 20 14.07 -14.53 9.55
CA ASN A 20 14.21 -14.22 10.98
C ASN A 20 13.71 -12.82 11.34
N GLN A 21 13.37 -11.98 10.36
CA GLN A 21 12.89 -10.63 10.60
C GLN A 21 11.43 -10.50 10.24
N ASN A 22 10.66 -9.84 11.10
CA ASN A 22 9.28 -9.49 10.80
C ASN A 22 9.22 -8.22 9.93
N GLU A 23 8.06 -7.93 9.39
CA GLU A 23 7.81 -6.81 8.46
C GLU A 23 8.19 -5.44 9.07
N ALA A 24 7.95 -5.26 10.38
CA ALA A 24 8.34 -4.02 11.07
C ALA A 24 9.87 -3.89 11.18
N GLN A 25 10.57 -4.98 11.50
CA GLN A 25 12.04 -4.98 11.54
C GLN A 25 12.66 -4.73 10.16
N LEU A 26 12.09 -5.28 9.10
CA LEU A 26 12.54 -5.02 7.73
C LEU A 26 12.36 -3.55 7.35
N ARG A 27 11.28 -2.94 7.82
CA ARG A 27 10.99 -1.53 7.61
C ARG A 27 12.07 -0.61 8.17
N HIS A 28 12.67 -0.97 9.31
CA HIS A 28 13.70 -0.21 10.01
C HIS A 28 15.13 -0.75 9.80
N TYR A 29 15.35 -1.57 8.80
CA TYR A 29 16.58 -2.35 8.64
C TYR A 29 17.84 -1.49 8.44
N TYR A 30 17.72 -0.34 7.79
CA TYR A 30 18.82 0.56 7.49
C TYR A 30 18.70 1.93 8.15
N GLU A 31 18.01 2.04 9.29
CA GLU A 31 17.90 3.33 9.98
C GLU A 31 19.25 4.07 10.09
N PRO A 32 19.27 5.40 9.83
CA PRO A 32 18.15 6.30 9.53
C PRO A 32 17.68 6.29 8.06
N GLU A 33 18.22 5.43 7.21
CA GLU A 33 17.82 5.28 5.81
C GLU A 33 16.47 4.55 5.69
N GLU A 34 15.87 4.63 4.51
CA GLU A 34 14.67 3.85 4.18
C GLU A 34 14.96 2.35 4.34
N GLY A 35 14.05 1.61 4.96
CA GLY A 35 14.21 0.18 5.18
C GLY A 35 14.09 -0.68 3.90
N ILE A 36 13.78 -1.94 4.08
CA ILE A 36 13.59 -2.90 2.99
C ILE A 36 12.19 -3.51 3.03
N PHE A 37 11.80 -4.14 1.93
CA PHE A 37 10.61 -4.99 1.86
C PHE A 37 10.91 -6.23 1.00
N ILE A 38 10.03 -7.23 1.10
CA ILE A 38 10.15 -8.48 0.36
C ILE A 38 9.03 -8.57 -0.67
N ALA A 39 9.36 -8.42 -1.94
CA ALA A 39 8.44 -8.68 -3.05
C ALA A 39 8.28 -10.19 -3.27
N GLU A 40 7.04 -10.69 -3.28
CA GLU A 40 6.73 -12.12 -3.45
C GLU A 40 6.06 -12.39 -4.79
N SER A 41 6.63 -13.21 -5.59
CA SER A 41 6.26 -13.69 -6.93
C SER A 41 6.84 -12.88 -8.10
N PRO A 42 7.10 -13.53 -9.25
CA PRO A 42 7.67 -12.85 -10.43
C PRO A 42 6.88 -11.61 -10.84
N ASN A 43 5.54 -11.67 -10.91
CA ASN A 43 4.73 -10.52 -11.32
C ASN A 43 4.84 -9.30 -10.38
N VAL A 44 4.97 -9.55 -9.06
CA VAL A 44 5.15 -8.48 -8.07
C VAL A 44 6.55 -7.89 -8.19
N ILE A 45 7.56 -8.76 -8.34
CA ILE A 45 8.97 -8.36 -8.52
C ILE A 45 9.13 -7.53 -9.79
N ALA A 46 8.58 -8.00 -10.92
CA ALA A 46 8.63 -7.27 -12.19
C ALA A 46 8.06 -5.85 -12.06
N ARG A 47 6.89 -5.70 -11.42
CA ARG A 47 6.25 -4.40 -11.19
C ARG A 47 7.04 -3.48 -10.26
N ALA A 48 7.69 -4.04 -9.24
CA ALA A 48 8.56 -3.28 -8.36
C ALA A 48 9.80 -2.78 -9.13
N LEU A 49 10.41 -3.64 -9.96
CA LEU A 49 11.54 -3.26 -10.85
C LEU A 49 11.10 -2.20 -11.87
N ASP A 50 9.91 -2.33 -12.46
CA ASP A 50 9.36 -1.34 -13.40
C ASP A 50 9.15 0.03 -12.73
N ALA A 51 8.75 0.02 -11.44
CA ALA A 51 8.62 1.22 -10.63
C ALA A 51 9.97 1.79 -10.14
N GLY A 52 11.10 1.11 -10.46
CA GLY A 52 12.45 1.57 -10.14
C GLY A 52 12.89 1.28 -8.71
N TYR A 53 12.30 0.30 -8.03
CA TYR A 53 12.82 -0.19 -6.75
C TYR A 53 14.11 -0.96 -6.95
N GLU A 54 15.08 -0.72 -6.06
CA GLU A 54 16.42 -1.30 -6.13
C GLU A 54 16.45 -2.68 -5.46
N PRO A 55 16.78 -3.76 -6.19
CA PRO A 55 16.92 -5.09 -5.62
C PRO A 55 18.20 -5.22 -4.80
N ILE A 56 18.15 -5.98 -3.70
CA ILE A 56 19.29 -6.25 -2.80
C ILE A 56 19.74 -7.69 -2.96
N SER A 57 18.81 -8.61 -2.99
CA SER A 57 19.07 -10.05 -3.17
C SER A 57 17.82 -10.76 -3.68
N PHE A 58 18.02 -11.93 -4.23
CA PHE A 58 16.95 -12.78 -4.75
C PHE A 58 16.99 -14.15 -4.07
N LEU A 59 15.84 -14.74 -3.81
CA LEU A 59 15.71 -16.07 -3.24
C LEU A 59 14.65 -16.84 -4.04
N ALA A 60 15.06 -17.93 -4.70
CA ALA A 60 14.17 -18.65 -5.60
C ALA A 60 14.40 -20.17 -5.59
N GLU A 61 13.37 -20.88 -6.04
CA GLU A 61 13.52 -22.27 -6.48
C GLU A 61 14.24 -22.35 -7.82
N PRO A 62 14.97 -23.46 -8.11
CA PRO A 62 15.61 -23.64 -9.42
C PRO A 62 14.65 -23.45 -10.59
N SER A 63 13.45 -24.03 -10.50
CA SER A 63 12.40 -23.93 -11.54
C SER A 63 11.92 -22.50 -11.80
N GLN A 64 11.96 -21.63 -10.79
CA GLN A 64 11.59 -20.22 -10.93
C GLN A 64 12.75 -19.42 -11.51
N ALA A 65 13.97 -19.67 -11.03
CA ALA A 65 15.16 -18.97 -11.49
C ALA A 65 15.50 -19.25 -12.96
N GLU A 66 15.24 -20.49 -13.44
CA GLU A 66 15.44 -20.90 -14.83
C GLU A 66 14.20 -20.65 -15.72
N GLY A 67 13.07 -20.23 -15.12
CA GLY A 67 11.78 -20.07 -15.77
C GLY A 67 11.18 -18.68 -15.54
N PRO A 68 10.04 -18.59 -14.83
CA PRO A 68 9.27 -17.34 -14.75
C PRO A 68 9.99 -16.13 -14.14
N ALA A 69 11.00 -16.34 -13.27
CA ALA A 69 11.78 -15.26 -12.67
C ALA A 69 13.11 -14.97 -13.39
N ALA A 70 13.45 -15.71 -14.45
CA ALA A 70 14.75 -15.57 -15.11
C ALA A 70 15.00 -14.15 -15.67
N GLU A 71 13.98 -13.57 -16.29
CA GLU A 71 14.06 -12.21 -16.85
C GLU A 71 14.22 -11.17 -15.73
N ASP A 72 13.48 -11.29 -14.63
CA ASP A 72 13.59 -10.38 -13.49
C ASP A 72 14.95 -10.48 -12.81
N ILE A 73 15.48 -11.69 -12.64
CA ILE A 73 16.86 -11.91 -12.14
C ILE A 73 17.88 -11.23 -13.03
N ALA A 74 17.75 -11.34 -14.36
CA ALA A 74 18.65 -10.69 -15.28
C ALA A 74 18.60 -9.15 -15.18
N ARG A 75 17.46 -8.57 -14.86
CA ARG A 75 17.27 -7.12 -14.63
C ARG A 75 17.89 -6.64 -13.33
N CYS A 76 18.06 -7.52 -12.35
CA CYS A 76 18.57 -7.15 -11.03
C CYS A 76 20.08 -6.84 -11.00
N GLY A 77 20.86 -7.11 -12.05
CA GLY A 77 22.29 -6.81 -12.09
C GLY A 77 23.14 -7.75 -11.23
N ASP A 78 24.14 -7.21 -10.55
CA ASP A 78 25.16 -7.97 -9.80
C ASP A 78 24.73 -8.16 -8.32
N ILE A 79 23.56 -8.76 -8.08
CA ILE A 79 23.10 -9.10 -6.74
C ILE A 79 23.23 -10.62 -6.46
N PRO A 80 23.30 -11.06 -5.19
CA PRO A 80 23.26 -12.48 -4.85
C PRO A 80 21.88 -13.08 -5.14
N VAL A 81 21.87 -14.24 -5.80
CA VAL A 81 20.68 -15.05 -6.10
C VAL A 81 20.79 -16.37 -5.37
N TYR A 82 20.07 -16.49 -4.28
CA TYR A 82 20.05 -17.70 -3.47
C TYR A 82 19.09 -18.73 -4.05
N ILE A 83 19.57 -19.94 -4.30
CA ILE A 83 18.79 -21.04 -4.88
C ILE A 83 18.59 -22.13 -3.84
N GLY A 84 17.35 -22.34 -3.43
CA GLY A 84 16.97 -23.36 -2.45
C GLY A 84 15.84 -24.25 -2.94
N SER A 85 15.66 -25.43 -2.30
CA SER A 85 14.55 -26.32 -2.60
C SER A 85 13.21 -25.71 -2.16
N ASN A 86 12.10 -26.14 -2.79
CA ASN A 86 10.76 -25.75 -2.38
C ASN A 86 10.48 -26.05 -0.90
N GLU A 87 10.97 -27.21 -0.42
CA GLU A 87 10.83 -27.61 0.99
C GLU A 87 11.54 -26.60 1.93
N LEU A 88 12.75 -26.17 1.56
CA LEU A 88 13.51 -25.18 2.33
C LEU A 88 12.80 -23.82 2.34
N LEU A 89 12.38 -23.34 1.18
CA LEU A 89 11.71 -22.04 1.04
C LEU A 89 10.34 -22.01 1.70
N SER A 90 9.64 -23.14 1.73
CA SER A 90 8.34 -23.25 2.41
C SER A 90 8.42 -23.02 3.93
N LYS A 91 9.60 -23.22 4.55
CA LYS A 91 9.82 -22.92 5.97
C LYS A 91 9.77 -21.42 6.27
N ILE A 92 10.13 -20.57 5.30
CA ILE A 92 10.11 -19.10 5.45
C ILE A 92 8.67 -18.57 5.51
N THR A 93 7.77 -19.18 4.75
CA THR A 93 6.40 -18.65 4.56
C THR A 93 5.36 -19.36 5.41
N GLY A 94 5.72 -20.48 6.05
CA GLY A 94 4.79 -21.34 6.77
C GLY A 94 3.85 -22.18 5.88
N PHE A 95 3.89 -21.98 4.53
CA PHE A 95 3.15 -22.77 3.53
C PHE A 95 3.97 -22.89 2.24
N LYS A 96 3.59 -23.79 1.36
CA LYS A 96 4.21 -23.88 0.03
C LYS A 96 4.20 -22.51 -0.63
N LEU A 97 5.38 -21.97 -0.93
CA LEU A 97 5.53 -20.82 -1.79
C LEU A 97 4.84 -21.14 -3.12
N ALA A 98 3.65 -20.60 -3.32
CA ALA A 98 2.84 -20.91 -4.51
C ALA A 98 3.55 -20.53 -5.83
N ARG A 99 4.59 -19.66 -5.76
CA ARG A 99 5.34 -19.17 -6.91
C ARG A 99 6.85 -19.01 -6.67
N GLY A 100 7.40 -19.60 -5.63
CA GLY A 100 8.80 -19.89 -5.35
C GLY A 100 9.87 -18.81 -5.61
N ALA A 101 9.51 -17.52 -5.60
CA ALA A 101 10.44 -16.42 -5.83
C ALA A 101 10.16 -15.26 -4.88
N LEU A 102 11.21 -14.81 -4.20
CA LEU A 102 11.25 -13.64 -3.31
C LEU A 102 12.39 -12.71 -3.73
N CYS A 103 12.18 -11.40 -3.66
CA CYS A 103 13.22 -10.41 -3.88
C CYS A 103 13.20 -9.40 -2.73
N ALA A 104 14.32 -9.24 -2.04
CA ALA A 104 14.51 -8.16 -1.09
C ALA A 104 14.85 -6.89 -1.85
N MET A 105 14.13 -5.80 -1.56
CA MET A 105 14.28 -4.53 -2.26
C MET A 105 14.37 -3.37 -1.26
N ARG A 106 15.10 -2.31 -1.62
CA ARG A 106 15.15 -1.07 -0.85
C ARG A 106 13.82 -0.34 -0.93
N ARG A 107 13.36 0.18 0.20
CA ARG A 107 12.26 1.15 0.19
C ARG A 107 12.73 2.47 -0.40
N ARG A 108 11.79 3.28 -0.81
CA ARG A 108 12.03 4.62 -1.35
C ARG A 108 11.26 5.65 -0.53
N PRO A 109 11.75 6.88 -0.44
CA PRO A 109 10.98 7.98 0.14
C PRO A 109 9.61 8.09 -0.53
N LEU A 110 8.57 8.25 0.29
CA LEU A 110 7.23 8.45 -0.20
C LEU A 110 7.07 9.88 -0.74
N PRO A 111 6.23 10.08 -1.77
CA PRO A 111 5.95 11.41 -2.28
C PRO A 111 5.24 12.26 -1.21
N VAL A 112 5.49 13.56 -1.20
CA VAL A 112 4.72 14.50 -0.38
C VAL A 112 3.31 14.65 -0.94
N ILE A 113 2.32 14.86 -0.05
CA ILE A 113 0.90 14.89 -0.40
C ILE A 113 0.61 15.90 -1.49
N GLU A 114 1.21 17.10 -1.43
CA GLU A 114 1.00 18.17 -2.40
C GLU A 114 1.38 17.77 -3.83
N VAL A 115 2.46 17.03 -3.99
CA VAL A 115 2.90 16.50 -5.30
C VAL A 115 1.94 15.43 -5.79
N LEU A 116 1.52 14.55 -4.88
CA LEU A 116 0.63 13.44 -5.19
C LEU A 116 -0.76 13.92 -5.63
N LEU A 117 -1.24 15.05 -5.08
CA LEU A 117 -2.53 15.62 -5.44
C LEU A 117 -2.52 16.50 -6.70
N GLN A 118 -1.34 16.78 -7.28
CA GLN A 118 -1.27 17.55 -8.53
C GLN A 118 -1.96 16.81 -9.67
N GLY A 119 -3.04 17.41 -10.21
CA GLY A 119 -3.82 16.82 -11.28
C GLY A 119 -4.70 15.63 -10.88
N ALA A 120 -4.72 15.25 -9.60
CA ALA A 120 -5.61 14.19 -9.13
C ALA A 120 -7.06 14.68 -9.02
N HIS A 121 -8.01 13.87 -9.46
CA HIS A 121 -9.44 14.15 -9.39
C HIS A 121 -10.20 13.10 -8.55
N ARG A 122 -9.72 11.89 -8.48
CA ARG A 122 -10.35 10.76 -7.76
C ARG A 122 -9.34 10.08 -6.87
N ILE A 123 -9.37 10.32 -5.58
CA ILE A 123 -8.45 9.73 -4.62
C ILE A 123 -9.16 8.85 -3.61
N VAL A 124 -8.42 7.93 -3.03
CA VAL A 124 -8.88 7.05 -1.95
C VAL A 124 -8.16 7.43 -0.67
N ILE A 125 -8.88 7.44 0.44
CA ILE A 125 -8.32 7.60 1.78
C ILE A 125 -8.64 6.33 2.57
N LEU A 126 -7.63 5.72 3.16
CA LEU A 126 -7.78 4.57 4.04
C LEU A 126 -7.59 5.03 5.48
N GLU A 127 -8.66 4.92 6.30
CA GLU A 127 -8.61 5.21 7.73
C GLU A 127 -8.50 3.89 8.50
N ASP A 128 -7.34 3.69 9.12
CA ASP A 128 -7.03 2.59 10.06
C ASP A 128 -7.32 1.18 9.50
N VAL A 129 -7.11 0.99 8.22
CA VAL A 129 -7.24 -0.34 7.58
C VAL A 129 -6.02 -1.19 7.96
N VAL A 130 -6.11 -1.89 9.09
CA VAL A 130 -4.98 -2.61 9.70
C VAL A 130 -4.70 -3.99 9.07
N ASN A 131 -5.62 -4.52 8.27
CA ASN A 131 -5.44 -5.82 7.63
C ASN A 131 -4.70 -5.68 6.29
N PRO A 132 -3.46 -6.19 6.15
CA PRO A 132 -2.69 -6.06 4.93
C PRO A 132 -3.35 -6.73 3.71
N THR A 133 -4.22 -7.73 3.92
CA THR A 133 -5.00 -8.33 2.83
C THR A 133 -5.99 -7.32 2.25
N ASN A 134 -6.65 -6.54 3.10
CA ASN A 134 -7.61 -5.53 2.65
C ASN A 134 -6.91 -4.33 2.02
N VAL A 135 -5.79 -3.88 2.59
CA VAL A 135 -4.95 -2.85 1.96
C VAL A 135 -4.56 -3.28 0.56
N GLY A 136 -3.98 -4.48 0.38
CA GLY A 136 -3.60 -4.98 -0.93
C GLY A 136 -4.76 -5.09 -1.93
N ALA A 137 -5.93 -5.54 -1.46
CA ALA A 137 -7.12 -5.65 -2.30
C ALA A 137 -7.69 -4.27 -2.71
N LEU A 138 -7.67 -3.29 -1.81
CA LEU A 138 -8.05 -1.90 -2.09
C LEU A 138 -7.11 -1.26 -3.10
N PHE A 139 -5.79 -1.42 -2.95
CA PHE A 139 -4.79 -0.96 -3.92
C PHE A 139 -5.03 -1.56 -5.30
N ARG A 140 -5.32 -2.86 -5.36
CA ARG A 140 -5.63 -3.53 -6.63
C ARG A 140 -6.89 -2.97 -7.30
N SER A 141 -7.93 -2.76 -6.54
CA SER A 141 -9.19 -2.21 -7.04
C SER A 141 -9.02 -0.75 -7.48
N ALA A 142 -8.34 0.06 -6.68
CA ALA A 142 -8.08 1.47 -6.98
C ALA A 142 -7.27 1.62 -8.29
N ALA A 143 -6.18 0.87 -8.43
CA ALA A 143 -5.36 0.89 -9.64
C ALA A 143 -6.14 0.41 -10.87
N ALA A 144 -6.90 -0.69 -10.74
CA ALA A 144 -7.69 -1.26 -11.84
C ALA A 144 -8.84 -0.33 -12.29
N LEU A 145 -9.36 0.48 -11.37
CA LEU A 145 -10.50 1.39 -11.62
C LEU A 145 -10.06 2.85 -11.79
N SER A 146 -8.77 3.06 -12.04
CA SER A 146 -8.18 4.36 -12.43
C SER A 146 -8.36 5.44 -11.37
N MET A 147 -8.33 5.10 -10.07
CA MET A 147 -8.15 6.08 -9.02
C MET A 147 -6.75 6.70 -9.15
N ASP A 148 -6.63 7.99 -8.90
CA ASP A 148 -5.39 8.74 -9.16
C ASP A 148 -4.35 8.54 -8.06
N ALA A 149 -4.77 8.39 -6.80
CA ALA A 149 -3.87 8.23 -5.66
C ALA A 149 -4.54 7.59 -4.45
N ILE A 150 -3.72 7.08 -3.51
CA ILE A 150 -4.18 6.59 -2.21
C ILE A 150 -3.44 7.32 -1.09
N LEU A 151 -4.19 7.84 -0.12
CA LEU A 151 -3.67 8.39 1.13
C LEU A 151 -4.03 7.45 2.28
N LEU A 152 -3.11 7.26 3.22
CA LEU A 152 -3.30 6.37 4.37
C LEU A 152 -3.16 7.15 5.69
N THR A 153 -3.96 6.78 6.69
CA THR A 153 -3.65 7.19 8.07
C THR A 153 -2.49 6.36 8.63
N PRO A 154 -1.77 6.85 9.65
CA PRO A 154 -0.57 6.17 10.19
C PRO A 154 -0.81 4.74 10.65
N ASP A 155 -2.00 4.42 11.15
CA ASP A 155 -2.35 3.10 11.71
C ASP A 155 -2.74 2.07 10.62
N CYS A 156 -2.78 2.46 9.36
CA CYS A 156 -2.98 1.51 8.27
C CYS A 156 -1.82 0.51 8.17
N ALA A 157 -2.14 -0.73 7.80
CA ALA A 157 -1.10 -1.69 7.44
C ALA A 157 -0.29 -1.17 6.24
N ASP A 158 1.02 -1.38 6.30
CA ASP A 158 1.93 -0.90 5.27
C ASP A 158 1.66 -1.61 3.92
N PRO A 159 1.47 -0.84 2.83
CA PRO A 159 1.23 -1.41 1.50
C PRO A 159 2.37 -2.28 0.97
N LEU A 160 3.60 -2.08 1.47
CA LEU A 160 4.78 -2.88 1.11
C LEU A 160 4.98 -4.11 2.00
N TYR A 161 4.07 -4.41 2.92
CA TYR A 161 4.09 -5.70 3.59
C TYR A 161 3.86 -6.81 2.58
N ARG A 162 4.65 -7.86 2.66
CA ARG A 162 4.65 -9.00 1.73
C ARG A 162 3.25 -9.53 1.41
N ARG A 163 2.35 -9.53 2.40
CA ARG A 163 0.96 -9.94 2.20
C ARG A 163 0.17 -8.92 1.39
N ALA A 164 0.38 -7.63 1.60
CA ALA A 164 -0.31 -6.57 0.88
C ALA A 164 0.15 -6.50 -0.58
N ASP A 165 1.46 -6.51 -0.83
CA ASP A 165 2.01 -6.47 -2.18
C ASP A 165 1.58 -7.68 -3.03
N ARG A 166 1.59 -8.89 -2.43
CA ARG A 166 1.12 -10.10 -3.07
C ARG A 166 -0.36 -10.07 -3.41
N VAL A 167 -1.23 -9.64 -2.48
CA VAL A 167 -2.68 -9.56 -2.71
C VAL A 167 -3.00 -8.50 -3.76
N SER A 168 -2.27 -7.38 -3.73
CA SER A 168 -2.39 -6.35 -4.75
C SER A 168 -1.90 -6.81 -6.12
N MET A 169 -1.21 -7.94 -6.21
CA MET A 169 -0.48 -8.38 -7.41
C MET A 169 0.56 -7.35 -7.87
N GLY A 170 1.13 -6.56 -6.93
CA GLY A 170 2.10 -5.50 -7.20
C GLY A 170 1.51 -4.18 -7.70
N THR A 171 0.18 -3.98 -7.64
CA THR A 171 -0.40 -2.67 -8.01
C THR A 171 -0.06 -1.57 -7.01
N VAL A 172 0.43 -1.91 -5.82
CA VAL A 172 1.03 -0.94 -4.88
C VAL A 172 2.18 -0.15 -5.50
N PHE A 173 2.82 -0.66 -6.54
CA PHE A 173 3.88 0.02 -7.30
C PHE A 173 3.37 0.81 -8.50
N GLN A 174 2.07 0.70 -8.84
CA GLN A 174 1.48 1.29 -10.05
C GLN A 174 0.60 2.51 -9.76
N ILE A 175 0.05 2.62 -8.54
CA ILE A 175 -0.73 3.76 -8.10
C ILE A 175 0.09 4.57 -7.07
N PRO A 176 0.22 5.89 -7.20
CA PRO A 176 0.94 6.69 -6.22
C PRO A 176 0.21 6.72 -4.88
N TRP A 177 0.97 6.66 -3.78
CA TRP A 177 0.42 6.68 -2.44
C TRP A 177 1.39 7.28 -1.42
N THR A 178 0.84 7.77 -0.31
CA THR A 178 1.61 8.25 0.84
C THR A 178 0.74 8.21 2.10
N TYR A 179 1.36 8.50 3.25
CA TYR A 179 0.64 8.69 4.50
C TYR A 179 0.33 10.16 4.74
N PHE A 180 -0.73 10.47 5.50
CA PHE A 180 -0.98 11.80 6.02
C PHE A 180 0.13 12.22 6.98
N ASP A 181 0.45 11.34 7.92
CA ASP A 181 1.64 11.45 8.75
C ASP A 181 2.59 10.33 8.36
N SER A 182 3.87 10.64 8.13
CA SER A 182 4.83 9.59 7.90
C SER A 182 5.04 8.83 9.21
N PRO A 183 4.71 7.54 9.28
CA PRO A 183 4.99 6.74 10.47
C PRO A 183 6.50 6.68 10.79
N TRP A 184 7.34 7.21 9.91
CA TRP A 184 8.80 7.31 10.03
C TRP A 184 9.28 8.46 10.94
N HIS A 185 8.43 9.42 11.31
CA HIS A 185 8.83 10.57 12.12
C HIS A 185 8.80 10.33 13.62
N VAL A 186 8.22 9.21 14.09
CA VAL A 186 7.93 9.00 15.53
C VAL A 186 9.08 8.41 16.32
N GLU A 187 10.12 7.79 15.71
CA GLU A 187 11.15 7.01 16.45
C GLU A 187 12.61 7.34 16.14
N ARG A 188 12.93 8.48 15.51
CA ARG A 188 14.36 8.86 15.36
C ARG A 188 14.95 9.23 16.72
N ARG A 189 16.08 8.60 17.10
CA ARG A 189 16.94 9.09 18.20
C ARG A 189 17.49 10.46 17.81
N GLU A 190 16.99 11.49 18.47
CA GLU A 190 17.22 12.89 18.13
C GLU A 190 18.64 13.33 18.50
N THR A 191 19.26 14.06 17.57
CA THR A 191 20.35 14.99 17.87
C THR A 191 19.75 16.40 18.09
N GLU A 192 20.49 17.32 18.74
CA GLU A 192 19.99 18.70 18.98
C GLU A 192 19.63 19.46 17.70
N ASP A 193 20.31 19.19 16.57
CA ASP A 193 19.99 19.72 15.23
C ASP A 193 18.69 19.12 14.66
N ASP A 194 18.33 17.91 15.05
CA ASP A 194 17.11 17.26 14.60
C ASP A 194 15.87 17.84 15.30
N VAL A 195 16.00 18.38 16.50
CA VAL A 195 14.90 19.00 17.28
C VAL A 195 14.37 20.28 16.62
N GLU A 196 15.24 21.14 16.05
CA GLU A 196 14.78 22.32 15.32
C GLU A 196 14.15 21.98 13.97
N LYS A 197 14.71 21.02 13.25
CA LYS A 197 14.12 20.50 12.02
C LYS A 197 12.77 19.81 12.30
N ARG A 198 12.67 19.06 13.40
CA ARG A 198 11.42 18.43 13.82
C ARG A 198 10.33 19.46 14.13
N LYS A 199 10.64 20.53 14.86
CA LYS A 199 9.66 21.60 15.14
C LYS A 199 9.14 22.29 13.87
N ALA A 200 9.98 22.38 12.84
CA ALA A 200 9.56 22.88 11.53
C ALA A 200 8.76 21.84 10.72
N GLU A 201 9.00 20.54 10.96
CA GLU A 201 8.30 19.42 10.36
C GLU A 201 7.00 19.07 11.11
N GLU A 202 6.97 19.17 12.44
CA GLU A 202 5.75 19.04 13.27
C GLU A 202 4.67 20.05 12.87
N SER A 203 5.07 21.22 12.32
CA SER A 203 4.12 22.16 11.72
C SER A 203 3.52 21.68 10.39
N ARG A 204 4.03 20.58 9.82
CA ARG A 204 3.55 19.93 8.58
C ARG A 204 2.85 18.60 8.82
N LEU A 205 2.73 18.14 10.07
CA LEU A 205 2.02 16.90 10.39
C LEU A 205 0.52 17.12 10.17
N TRP A 206 -0.03 16.31 9.29
CA TRP A 206 -1.46 16.34 8.98
C TRP A 206 -2.24 15.56 10.03
N ILE A 207 -2.71 16.23 11.07
CA ILE A 207 -3.57 15.58 12.07
C ILE A 207 -4.86 15.14 11.40
N TRP A 208 -5.05 13.83 11.31
CA TRP A 208 -6.28 13.22 10.82
C TRP A 208 -7.37 13.23 11.90
N PRO A 209 -8.65 13.54 11.55
CA PRO A 209 -9.10 14.02 10.25
C PRO A 209 -9.01 15.57 10.11
N ASP A 210 -8.85 16.32 11.19
CA ASP A 210 -9.10 17.76 11.25
C ASP A 210 -8.26 18.57 10.25
N GLN A 211 -6.94 18.46 10.32
CA GLN A 211 -6.06 19.22 9.42
C GLN A 211 -6.06 18.65 8.00
N ALA A 212 -6.04 17.32 7.89
CA ALA A 212 -6.02 16.65 6.60
C ALA A 212 -7.28 16.93 5.76
N MET A 213 -8.48 16.90 6.37
CA MET A 213 -9.72 17.24 5.68
C MET A 213 -9.76 18.69 5.23
N ASN A 214 -9.35 19.64 6.10
CA ASN A 214 -9.27 21.05 5.74
C ASN A 214 -8.31 21.28 4.56
N PHE A 215 -7.19 20.59 4.54
CA PHE A 215 -6.24 20.63 3.44
C PHE A 215 -6.84 20.13 2.12
N LEU A 216 -7.53 18.98 2.15
CA LEU A 216 -8.20 18.43 0.97
C LEU A 216 -9.29 19.38 0.44
N HIS A 217 -10.09 19.96 1.33
CA HIS A 217 -11.11 20.96 0.96
C HIS A 217 -10.47 22.21 0.32
N ALA A 218 -9.35 22.69 0.87
CA ALA A 218 -8.60 23.83 0.30
C ALA A 218 -8.03 23.51 -1.09
N HIS A 219 -7.81 22.22 -1.41
CA HIS A 219 -7.38 21.74 -2.73
C HIS A 219 -8.56 21.36 -3.64
N GLY A 220 -9.78 21.72 -3.26
CA GLY A 220 -11.00 21.53 -4.06
C GLY A 220 -11.58 20.13 -4.04
N PHE A 221 -11.11 19.25 -3.17
CA PHE A 221 -11.73 17.93 -3.02
C PHE A 221 -13.01 18.01 -2.19
N LYS A 222 -14.05 17.34 -2.68
CA LYS A 222 -15.19 16.93 -1.87
C LYS A 222 -14.91 15.57 -1.27
N THR A 223 -15.27 15.38 -0.01
CA THR A 223 -14.97 14.17 0.76
C THR A 223 -16.21 13.31 0.95
N VAL A 224 -16.06 12.00 0.74
CA VAL A 224 -17.14 11.01 0.81
C VAL A 224 -16.79 9.97 1.88
N ALA A 225 -17.52 9.95 2.97
CA ALA A 225 -17.46 8.88 3.98
C ALA A 225 -18.28 7.66 3.52
N MET A 226 -17.62 6.52 3.29
CA MET A 226 -18.33 5.26 3.05
C MET A 226 -18.82 4.69 4.37
N ALA A 227 -20.05 5.07 4.78
CA ALA A 227 -20.61 4.71 6.08
C ALA A 227 -22.15 4.63 6.03
N LEU A 228 -22.72 3.81 6.90
CA LEU A 228 -24.16 3.71 7.06
C LEU A 228 -24.66 4.71 8.10
N ARG A 229 -25.44 5.71 7.65
CA ARG A 229 -26.10 6.72 8.51
C ARG A 229 -27.51 7.00 7.98
N ASN A 230 -28.38 7.52 8.84
CA ASN A 230 -29.79 7.79 8.48
C ASN A 230 -29.96 8.84 7.38
N ASN A 231 -28.99 9.71 7.18
CA ASN A 231 -28.98 10.78 6.17
C ASN A 231 -27.96 10.52 5.05
N SER A 232 -27.58 9.27 4.82
CA SER A 232 -26.65 8.91 3.75
C SER A 232 -27.28 9.09 2.37
N VAL A 233 -26.45 9.48 1.42
CA VAL A 233 -26.76 9.53 0.01
C VAL A 233 -26.48 8.17 -0.61
N ASP A 234 -27.29 7.70 -1.53
CA ASP A 234 -27.02 6.46 -2.25
C ASP A 234 -25.81 6.62 -3.17
N ILE A 235 -24.99 5.57 -3.28
CA ILE A 235 -23.71 5.62 -4.01
C ILE A 235 -23.88 5.97 -5.50
N ASP A 236 -25.02 5.72 -6.09
CA ASP A 236 -25.34 6.02 -7.50
C ASP A 236 -25.94 7.42 -7.72
N ASP A 237 -26.05 8.24 -6.68
CA ASP A 237 -26.54 9.60 -6.80
C ASP A 237 -25.65 10.42 -7.73
N LYS A 238 -26.30 11.13 -8.65
CA LYS A 238 -25.62 11.93 -9.68
C LYS A 238 -24.81 13.09 -9.11
N ILE A 239 -25.13 13.57 -7.89
CA ILE A 239 -24.40 14.66 -7.25
C ILE A 239 -22.93 14.28 -7.03
N LEU A 240 -22.67 13.04 -6.62
CA LEU A 240 -21.32 12.55 -6.37
C LEU A 240 -20.47 12.52 -7.64
N ARG A 241 -21.08 12.14 -8.75
CA ARG A 241 -20.39 12.10 -10.05
C ARG A 241 -20.15 13.46 -10.66
N ALA A 242 -20.97 14.44 -10.29
CA ALA A 242 -20.84 15.81 -10.75
C ALA A 242 -19.67 16.57 -10.12
N GLU A 243 -19.17 16.08 -8.99
CA GLU A 243 -18.02 16.69 -8.33
C GLU A 243 -16.76 16.55 -9.18
N ASP A 244 -16.04 17.65 -9.36
CA ASP A 244 -14.79 17.68 -10.14
C ASP A 244 -13.69 16.85 -9.44
N ARG A 245 -13.52 17.05 -8.12
CA ARG A 245 -12.52 16.35 -7.31
C ARG A 245 -13.19 15.65 -6.13
N LEU A 246 -12.97 14.34 -6.01
CA LEU A 246 -13.61 13.51 -4.99
C LEU A 246 -12.59 12.65 -4.24
N ALA A 247 -12.64 12.68 -2.91
CA ALA A 247 -11.86 11.82 -2.03
C ALA A 247 -12.78 10.81 -1.33
N VAL A 248 -12.61 9.52 -1.62
CA VAL A 248 -13.41 8.44 -1.06
C VAL A 248 -12.72 7.88 0.17
N VAL A 249 -13.35 8.04 1.35
CA VAL A 249 -12.81 7.62 2.64
C VAL A 249 -13.38 6.26 3.02
N MET A 250 -12.48 5.28 3.20
CA MET A 250 -12.77 3.89 3.57
C MET A 250 -12.26 3.62 4.98
N GLY A 251 -13.11 3.15 5.87
CA GLY A 251 -12.77 2.85 7.26
C GLY A 251 -12.32 1.42 7.50
N THR A 252 -11.86 1.16 8.72
CA THR A 252 -11.47 -0.19 9.17
C THR A 252 -12.64 -1.16 9.23
N GLU A 253 -12.32 -2.47 9.29
CA GLU A 253 -13.33 -3.51 9.48
C GLU A 253 -13.88 -3.48 10.92
N GLY A 254 -15.17 -3.67 11.04
CA GLY A 254 -15.91 -3.72 12.32
C GLY A 254 -16.38 -2.35 12.78
N GLU A 255 -15.51 -1.45 13.15
CA GLU A 255 -15.88 -0.12 13.66
C GLU A 255 -16.18 0.90 12.54
N GLY A 256 -15.63 0.68 11.35
CA GLY A 256 -15.78 1.59 10.21
C GLY A 256 -14.99 2.89 10.37
N LEU A 257 -15.54 3.99 9.86
CA LEU A 257 -14.98 5.34 10.00
C LEU A 257 -15.30 5.93 11.37
N THR A 258 -14.39 6.73 11.92
CA THR A 258 -14.66 7.45 13.18
C THR A 258 -15.84 8.42 13.04
N PRO A 259 -16.61 8.66 14.10
CA PRO A 259 -17.67 9.66 14.05
C PRO A 259 -17.19 11.04 13.61
N ARG A 260 -15.98 11.42 14.04
CA ARG A 260 -15.37 12.70 13.67
C ARG A 260 -15.08 12.80 12.18
N THR A 261 -14.53 11.74 11.58
CA THR A 261 -14.31 11.66 10.13
C THR A 261 -15.61 11.80 9.34
N ILE A 262 -16.67 11.08 9.77
CA ILE A 262 -17.97 11.14 9.10
C ILE A 262 -18.57 12.56 9.18
N GLU A 263 -18.46 13.23 10.33
CA GLU A 263 -18.95 14.60 10.52
C GLU A 263 -18.24 15.63 9.66
N MET A 264 -16.97 15.42 9.37
CA MET A 264 -16.15 16.33 8.57
C MET A 264 -16.26 16.12 7.05
N CYS A 265 -16.77 14.96 6.63
CA CYS A 265 -16.99 14.70 5.21
C CYS A 265 -18.16 15.50 4.65
N ASP A 266 -18.03 15.93 3.37
CA ASP A 266 -19.12 16.62 2.65
C ASP A 266 -20.33 15.69 2.42
N TYR A 267 -20.07 14.41 2.20
CA TYR A 267 -21.09 13.39 1.94
C TYR A 267 -20.87 12.16 2.81
N CYS A 268 -21.95 11.62 3.34
CA CYS A 268 -21.99 10.27 3.88
C CYS A 268 -22.71 9.40 2.85
N VAL A 269 -22.07 8.34 2.36
CA VAL A 269 -22.55 7.54 1.23
C VAL A 269 -22.72 6.09 1.64
N THR A 270 -23.85 5.52 1.25
CA THR A 270 -24.18 4.11 1.49
C THR A 270 -24.29 3.31 0.20
N ILE A 271 -23.91 2.04 0.28
CA ILE A 271 -24.23 1.04 -0.74
C ILE A 271 -25.56 0.41 -0.31
N PRO A 272 -26.65 0.53 -1.09
CA PRO A 272 -27.94 -0.06 -0.76
C PRO A 272 -27.84 -1.58 -0.61
N MET A 273 -28.16 -2.10 0.57
CA MET A 273 -28.10 -3.54 0.88
C MET A 273 -29.48 -4.10 1.24
N LYS A 274 -29.62 -5.41 1.14
CA LYS A 274 -30.88 -6.13 1.41
C LYS A 274 -30.66 -7.22 2.46
N ASN A 275 -31.74 -7.83 2.89
CA ASN A 275 -31.77 -9.02 3.79
C ASN A 275 -31.17 -8.76 5.18
N GLY A 276 -31.16 -7.52 5.67
CA GLY A 276 -30.62 -7.17 6.99
C GLY A 276 -29.08 -7.21 7.04
N VAL A 277 -28.39 -7.23 5.89
CA VAL A 277 -26.94 -7.04 5.83
C VAL A 277 -26.67 -5.56 5.92
N ASP A 278 -25.83 -5.16 6.85
CA ASP A 278 -25.50 -3.76 7.17
C ASP A 278 -24.10 -3.33 6.70
N SER A 279 -23.23 -4.28 6.40
CA SER A 279 -21.86 -3.99 5.95
C SER A 279 -21.33 -5.03 4.97
N LEU A 280 -20.34 -4.61 4.18
CA LEU A 280 -19.51 -5.47 3.32
C LEU A 280 -18.07 -5.42 3.83
N ASN A 281 -17.28 -6.45 3.50
CA ASN A 281 -15.84 -6.36 3.64
C ASN A 281 -15.33 -5.07 2.95
N VAL A 282 -14.40 -4.34 3.59
CA VAL A 282 -13.94 -3.03 3.11
C VAL A 282 -13.39 -3.06 1.69
N ALA A 283 -12.71 -4.14 1.29
CA ALA A 283 -12.19 -4.27 -0.08
C ALA A 283 -13.32 -4.46 -1.11
N ALA A 284 -14.39 -5.18 -0.74
CA ALA A 284 -15.56 -5.33 -1.59
C ALA A 284 -16.33 -3.99 -1.73
N ALA A 285 -16.56 -3.29 -0.60
CA ALA A 285 -17.16 -1.96 -0.59
C ALA A 285 -16.32 -0.97 -1.42
N GLY A 286 -14.99 -1.01 -1.27
CA GLY A 286 -14.06 -0.18 -2.05
C GLY A 286 -14.15 -0.44 -3.55
N ALA A 287 -14.21 -1.70 -3.98
CA ALA A 287 -14.35 -2.03 -5.40
C ALA A 287 -15.64 -1.45 -6.01
N ILE A 288 -16.75 -1.51 -5.27
CA ILE A 288 -18.03 -0.92 -5.69
C ILE A 288 -17.91 0.61 -5.73
N ALA A 289 -17.33 1.21 -4.69
CA ALA A 289 -17.18 2.66 -4.60
C ALA A 289 -16.28 3.21 -5.72
N PHE A 290 -15.15 2.57 -5.99
CA PHE A 290 -14.23 3.02 -7.06
C PHE A 290 -14.81 2.81 -8.46
N TRP A 291 -15.59 1.75 -8.67
CA TRP A 291 -16.33 1.57 -9.90
C TRP A 291 -17.38 2.67 -10.13
N GLU A 292 -18.12 3.02 -9.10
CA GLU A 292 -19.23 3.97 -9.22
C GLU A 292 -18.77 5.43 -9.21
N LEU A 293 -17.80 5.77 -8.36
CA LEU A 293 -17.33 7.14 -8.13
C LEU A 293 -16.01 7.47 -8.87
N GLY A 294 -15.33 6.46 -9.41
CA GLY A 294 -14.09 6.62 -10.14
C GLY A 294 -14.27 7.28 -11.52
N PRO A 295 -13.16 7.63 -12.19
CA PRO A 295 -13.21 8.21 -13.51
C PRO A 295 -13.77 7.20 -14.52
N ARG A 296 -14.77 7.59 -15.28
CA ARG A 296 -15.31 6.78 -16.38
C ARG A 296 -14.56 7.07 -17.67
N GLY A 297 -13.31 6.59 -17.75
CA GLY A 297 -12.57 6.57 -19.01
C GLY A 297 -13.01 5.40 -19.88
N LYS A 298 -12.93 5.56 -21.21
CA LYS A 298 -13.04 4.43 -22.12
C LYS A 298 -11.90 3.47 -21.81
N SER A 299 -12.24 2.18 -21.58
CA SER A 299 -11.24 1.12 -21.43
C SER A 299 -10.25 1.20 -22.60
N VAL A 300 -9.00 1.49 -22.32
CA VAL A 300 -7.90 1.25 -23.27
C VAL A 300 -7.56 -0.22 -23.10
N VAL A 301 -8.16 -1.06 -23.94
CA VAL A 301 -7.77 -2.47 -24.11
C VAL A 301 -6.63 -2.51 -25.10
#